data_8ac639a9211284c3bfad4a8a1f902936
#
_entry.id   8ac639a9211284c3bfad4a8a1f902936
#
_cell.length_a   1.000
_cell.length_b   1.000
_cell.length_c   1.000
_cell.angle_alpha   90.00
_cell.angle_beta   90.00
_cell.angle_gamma   90.00
#
_symmetry.space_group_name_H-M   'P 1'
#
loop_
_entity.id
_entity.type
_entity.pdbx_description
1 polymer ?
#
loop_
_entity_poly.entity_id
_entity_poly.type
_entity_poly.pdbx_seq_one_letter_code
_entity_poly.pdbx_strand_id
1 'polypeptide(L)'
;RKAFIGTNYHVAGKSGTAQVFSLKENQKYNAAGLKKELHDHAWFTAYAPYEDPKLVVTIILENAGGGSSNAAPIARQIMDFYLNKRLPQIERQENAEKEKKTDQTDLDAPALEPQPSENE
;
A
#
# COMPACT_ATOMS: atom_id res chain seq x y z
N ARG A 1 14.05 0.28 -8.57
CA ARG A 1 13.40 0.26 -9.91
C ARG A 1 13.11 -1.15 -10.41
N LYS A 2 14.05 -2.10 -10.38
CA LYS A 2 13.87 -3.45 -10.96
C LYS A 2 12.68 -4.23 -10.38
N ALA A 3 12.43 -4.15 -9.07
CA ALA A 3 11.36 -4.89 -8.42
C ALA A 3 9.94 -4.52 -8.90
N PHE A 4 9.74 -3.31 -9.42
CA PHE A 4 8.43 -2.80 -9.86
C PHE A 4 8.29 -2.65 -11.39
N ILE A 5 9.13 -3.32 -12.15
CA ILE A 5 8.98 -3.39 -13.61
C ILE A 5 7.71 -4.19 -13.94
N GLY A 6 6.87 -3.66 -14.84
CA GLY A 6 5.65 -4.32 -15.31
C GLY A 6 4.45 -4.26 -14.35
N THR A 7 4.48 -3.36 -13.35
CA THR A 7 3.27 -3.03 -12.58
C THR A 7 2.34 -2.15 -13.40
N ASN A 8 1.04 -2.28 -13.16
CA ASN A 8 -0.02 -1.42 -13.75
C ASN A 8 -0.30 -0.17 -12.89
N TYR A 9 0.57 0.15 -11.96
CA TYR A 9 0.54 1.34 -11.10
C TYR A 9 1.96 1.87 -10.91
N HIS A 10 2.09 3.16 -10.63
CA HIS A 10 3.37 3.78 -10.32
C HIS A 10 3.66 3.75 -8.82
N VAL A 11 4.93 3.58 -8.49
CA VAL A 11 5.40 3.44 -7.10
C VAL A 11 6.47 4.48 -6.80
N ALA A 12 6.32 5.19 -5.69
CA ALA A 12 7.41 5.93 -5.08
C ALA A 12 7.90 5.17 -3.85
N GLY A 13 9.21 4.97 -3.76
CA GLY A 13 9.78 4.23 -2.64
C GLY A 13 11.27 4.47 -2.45
N LYS A 14 11.73 4.10 -1.25
CA LYS A 14 13.12 4.22 -0.82
C LYS A 14 13.59 2.95 -0.16
N SER A 15 14.75 2.45 -0.60
CA SER A 15 15.48 1.38 0.09
C SER A 15 16.44 1.96 1.12
N GLY A 16 16.69 1.20 2.15
CA GLY A 16 17.70 1.46 3.16
C GLY A 16 18.41 0.17 3.56
N THR A 17 19.51 0.33 4.26
CA THR A 17 20.27 -0.76 4.87
C THR A 17 20.67 -0.31 6.25
N ALA A 18 20.26 -1.04 7.29
CA ALA A 18 20.59 -0.74 8.66
C ALA A 18 21.76 -1.65 9.10
N GLN A 19 22.87 -1.05 9.50
CA GLN A 19 24.03 -1.77 9.96
C GLN A 19 23.79 -2.38 11.34
N VAL A 20 24.19 -3.62 11.50
CA VAL A 20 24.09 -4.37 12.77
C VAL A 20 25.30 -4.12 13.68
N PHE A 21 26.46 -3.78 13.11
CA PHE A 21 27.67 -3.50 13.88
C PHE A 21 28.48 -2.37 13.22
N SER A 22 29.33 -1.72 14.03
CA SER A 22 30.23 -0.68 13.55
C SER A 22 31.48 -1.28 12.92
N LEU A 23 31.82 -0.82 11.72
CA LEU A 23 33.09 -1.12 11.08
C LEU A 23 34.22 -0.30 11.74
N LYS A 24 35.38 -0.91 11.90
CA LYS A 24 36.58 -0.17 12.31
C LYS A 24 37.02 0.78 11.18
N GLU A 25 37.70 1.85 11.57
CA GLU A 25 38.26 2.79 10.62
C GLU A 25 39.07 2.06 9.54
N ASN A 26 38.84 2.36 8.26
CA ASN A 26 39.41 1.71 7.09
C ASN A 26 38.97 0.25 6.78
N GLN A 27 37.96 -0.31 7.44
CA GLN A 27 37.37 -1.57 7.03
C GLN A 27 36.19 -1.35 6.07
N LYS A 28 36.19 -2.13 4.98
CA LYS A 28 35.00 -2.17 4.07
C LYS A 28 34.08 -3.30 4.48
N TYR A 29 32.78 -3.03 4.42
CA TYR A 29 31.76 -4.06 4.64
C TYR A 29 31.89 -5.16 3.57
N ASN A 30 32.04 -6.40 4.02
CA ASN A 30 32.07 -7.58 3.16
C ASN A 30 31.19 -8.67 3.75
N ALA A 31 29.97 -8.78 3.23
CA ALA A 31 28.99 -9.76 3.69
C ALA A 31 29.44 -11.21 3.52
N ALA A 32 30.26 -11.52 2.51
CA ALA A 32 30.70 -12.89 2.22
C ALA A 32 31.57 -13.52 3.32
N GLY A 33 32.22 -12.71 4.15
CA GLY A 33 33.05 -13.18 5.27
C GLY A 33 32.39 -13.08 6.64
N LEU A 34 31.12 -12.62 6.71
CA LEU A 34 30.42 -12.41 7.96
C LEU A 34 29.43 -13.55 8.26
N LYS A 35 29.26 -13.87 9.55
CA LYS A 35 28.16 -14.72 9.99
C LYS A 35 26.83 -14.04 9.63
N LYS A 36 25.80 -14.85 9.33
CA LYS A 36 24.48 -14.35 8.88
C LYS A 36 23.86 -13.33 9.86
N GLU A 37 24.05 -13.56 11.16
CA GLU A 37 23.54 -12.68 12.22
C GLU A 37 24.19 -11.28 12.25
N LEU A 38 25.30 -11.12 11.54
CA LEU A 38 26.01 -9.84 11.39
C LEU A 38 25.74 -9.16 10.05
N HIS A 39 24.91 -9.76 9.20
CA HIS A 39 24.50 -9.09 7.97
C HIS A 39 23.57 -7.91 8.30
N ASP A 40 23.68 -6.86 7.51
CA ASP A 40 22.81 -5.69 7.64
C ASP A 40 21.35 -6.04 7.49
N HIS A 41 20.47 -5.27 8.11
CA HIS A 41 19.03 -5.38 7.90
C HIS A 41 18.60 -4.69 6.62
N ALA A 42 17.85 -5.39 5.79
CA ALA A 42 17.25 -4.84 4.59
C ALA A 42 16.01 -4.01 4.93
N TRP A 43 15.96 -2.78 4.46
CA TRP A 43 14.83 -1.88 4.68
C TRP A 43 14.29 -1.37 3.34
N PHE A 44 12.97 -1.38 3.18
CA PHE A 44 12.30 -0.76 2.04
C PHE A 44 10.95 -0.20 2.47
N THR A 45 10.69 1.05 2.09
CA THR A 45 9.37 1.68 2.24
C THR A 45 8.92 2.24 0.90
N ALA A 46 7.62 2.12 0.62
CA ALA A 46 7.04 2.63 -0.62
C ALA A 46 5.54 2.91 -0.45
N TYR A 47 5.01 3.77 -1.32
CA TYR A 47 3.58 3.98 -1.45
C TYR A 47 3.14 3.87 -2.92
N ALA A 48 1.89 3.49 -3.12
CA ALA A 48 1.28 3.34 -4.44
C ALA A 48 -0.26 3.47 -4.38
N PRO A 49 -0.91 3.84 -5.52
CA PRO A 49 -0.31 4.48 -6.68
C PRO A 49 0.34 5.82 -6.33
N TYR A 50 1.36 6.25 -7.10
CA TYR A 50 2.06 7.52 -6.84
C TYR A 50 1.13 8.74 -6.98
N GLU A 51 0.22 8.71 -7.95
CA GLU A 51 -0.68 9.81 -8.31
C GLU A 51 -1.82 9.99 -7.29
N ASP A 52 -2.29 8.89 -6.71
CA ASP A 52 -3.37 8.86 -5.70
C ASP A 52 -3.09 7.72 -4.70
N PRO A 53 -2.29 7.97 -3.68
CA PRO A 53 -1.82 6.92 -2.77
C PRO A 53 -2.95 6.21 -2.01
N LYS A 54 -3.02 4.89 -2.15
CA LYS A 54 -3.97 4.01 -1.46
C LYS A 54 -3.31 3.11 -0.43
N LEU A 55 -2.00 2.90 -0.54
CA LEU A 55 -1.26 1.98 0.30
C LEU A 55 0.16 2.47 0.55
N VAL A 56 0.60 2.39 1.80
CA VAL A 56 2.00 2.48 2.21
C VAL A 56 2.44 1.11 2.72
N VAL A 57 3.61 0.65 2.27
CA VAL A 57 4.22 -0.61 2.72
C VAL A 57 5.62 -0.32 3.22
N THR A 58 5.93 -0.77 4.42
CA THR A 58 7.29 -0.77 4.97
C THR A 58 7.70 -2.19 5.32
N ILE A 59 8.86 -2.61 4.80
CA ILE A 59 9.43 -3.94 5.02
C ILE A 59 10.78 -3.77 5.71
N ILE A 60 10.98 -4.55 6.76
CA ILE A 60 12.27 -4.75 7.41
C ILE A 60 12.54 -6.25 7.41
N LEU A 61 13.69 -6.64 6.89
CA LEU A 61 14.18 -8.02 6.93
C LEU A 61 15.49 -8.04 7.72
N GLU A 62 15.48 -8.74 8.84
CA GLU A 62 16.66 -8.87 9.68
C GLU A 62 17.74 -9.70 8.96
N ASN A 63 18.97 -9.24 9.03
CA ASN A 63 20.17 -9.91 8.51
C ASN A 63 20.05 -10.32 7.03
N ALA A 64 19.31 -9.58 6.23
CA ALA A 64 19.01 -9.89 4.83
C ALA A 64 19.77 -9.02 3.81
N GLY A 65 20.63 -8.11 4.25
CA GLY A 65 21.47 -7.28 3.38
C GLY A 65 20.72 -6.13 2.70
N GLY A 66 20.74 -6.05 1.38
CA GLY A 66 20.25 -4.88 0.65
C GLY A 66 18.72 -4.76 0.55
N GLY A 67 18.16 -3.59 0.90
CA GLY A 67 16.72 -3.33 0.86
C GLY A 67 16.13 -3.41 -0.54
N SER A 68 16.81 -2.95 -1.57
CA SER A 68 16.30 -2.97 -2.95
C SER A 68 16.26 -4.36 -3.57
N SER A 69 17.13 -5.28 -3.15
CA SER A 69 17.21 -6.64 -3.68
C SER A 69 16.35 -7.63 -2.92
N ASN A 70 16.17 -7.45 -1.61
CA ASN A 70 15.51 -8.42 -0.75
C ASN A 70 14.15 -7.94 -0.21
N ALA A 71 14.04 -6.68 0.25
CA ALA A 71 12.79 -6.16 0.79
C ALA A 71 11.82 -5.62 -0.28
N ALA A 72 12.31 -4.97 -1.33
CA ALA A 72 11.45 -4.40 -2.37
C ALA A 72 10.61 -5.44 -3.15
N PRO A 73 11.11 -6.65 -3.49
CA PRO A 73 10.26 -7.67 -4.12
C PRO A 73 9.09 -8.13 -3.25
N ILE A 74 9.27 -8.17 -1.93
CA ILE A 74 8.21 -8.52 -0.98
C ILE A 74 7.17 -7.39 -0.93
N ALA A 75 7.62 -6.13 -0.86
CA ALA A 75 6.73 -4.98 -0.92
C ALA A 75 5.89 -4.99 -2.20
N ARG A 76 6.48 -5.35 -3.35
CA ARG A 76 5.75 -5.52 -4.59
C ARG A 76 4.62 -6.55 -4.49
N GLN A 77 4.88 -7.73 -3.96
CA GLN A 77 3.85 -8.78 -3.83
C GLN A 77 2.67 -8.31 -2.98
N ILE A 78 2.94 -7.59 -1.89
CA ILE A 78 1.90 -7.01 -1.04
C ILE A 78 1.10 -5.97 -1.80
N MET A 79 1.75 -5.07 -2.53
CA MET A 79 1.10 -4.03 -3.33
C MET A 79 0.27 -4.61 -4.47
N ASP A 80 0.79 -5.59 -5.22
CA ASP A 80 0.07 -6.29 -6.28
C ASP A 80 -1.21 -6.95 -5.73
N PHE A 81 -1.11 -7.61 -4.57
CA PHE A 81 -2.28 -8.22 -3.95
C PHE A 81 -3.31 -7.18 -3.51
N TYR A 82 -2.88 -6.13 -2.81
CA TYR A 82 -3.80 -5.12 -2.29
C TYR A 82 -4.45 -4.31 -3.40
N LEU A 83 -3.66 -3.72 -4.28
CA LEU A 83 -4.17 -2.80 -5.31
C LEU A 83 -4.98 -3.50 -6.40
N ASN A 84 -4.58 -4.70 -6.81
CA ASN A 84 -5.22 -5.40 -7.93
C ASN A 84 -6.35 -6.35 -7.51
N LYS A 85 -6.37 -6.78 -6.24
CA LYS A 85 -7.37 -7.74 -5.76
C LYS A 85 -8.23 -7.19 -4.62
N ARG A 86 -7.60 -6.71 -3.55
CA ARG A 86 -8.30 -6.34 -2.33
C ARG A 86 -9.05 -5.02 -2.44
N LEU A 87 -8.39 -3.98 -2.91
CA LEU A 87 -8.97 -2.64 -3.04
C LEU A 87 -10.21 -2.62 -3.95
N PRO A 88 -10.21 -3.23 -5.16
CA PRO A 88 -11.41 -3.27 -5.99
C PRO A 88 -12.59 -4.03 -5.37
N GLN A 89 -12.34 -4.96 -4.45
CA GLN A 89 -13.41 -5.64 -3.71
C GLN A 89 -14.03 -4.71 -2.66
N ILE A 90 -13.19 -3.96 -1.92
CA ILE A 90 -13.64 -2.99 -0.93
C ILE A 90 -14.49 -1.91 -1.60
N GLU A 91 -14.01 -1.31 -2.67
CA GLU A 91 -14.72 -0.26 -3.41
C GLU A 91 -16.08 -0.72 -3.95
N ARG A 92 -16.18 -1.97 -4.43
CA ARG A 92 -17.45 -2.56 -4.85
C ARG A 92 -18.43 -2.74 -3.69
N GLN A 93 -17.95 -3.17 -2.52
CA GLN A 93 -18.78 -3.33 -1.33
C GLN A 93 -19.30 -1.98 -0.82
N GLU A 94 -18.43 -0.98 -0.73
CA GLU A 94 -18.82 0.37 -0.31
C GLU A 94 -19.83 1.02 -1.25
N ASN A 95 -19.68 0.84 -2.55
CA ASN A 95 -20.63 1.36 -3.54
C ASN A 95 -22.00 0.66 -3.43
N ALA A 96 -22.02 -0.66 -3.27
CA ALA A 96 -23.26 -1.41 -3.07
C ALA A 96 -24.00 -1.03 -1.76
N GLU A 97 -23.26 -0.70 -0.70
CA GLU A 97 -23.86 -0.21 0.55
C GLU A 97 -24.41 1.21 0.41
N LYS A 98 -23.74 2.08 -0.35
CA LYS A 98 -24.22 3.44 -0.64
C LYS A 98 -25.51 3.41 -1.46
N GLU A 99 -25.58 2.58 -2.50
CA GLU A 99 -26.80 2.42 -3.32
C GLU A 99 -27.98 1.96 -2.47
N LYS A 100 -27.80 0.97 -1.60
CA LYS A 100 -28.87 0.49 -0.69
C LYS A 100 -29.37 1.56 0.27
N LYS A 101 -28.48 2.43 0.77
CA LYS A 101 -28.86 3.53 1.66
C LYS A 101 -29.64 4.61 0.93
N THR A 102 -29.29 4.90 -0.32
CA THR A 102 -29.99 5.88 -1.15
C THR A 102 -31.43 5.41 -1.46
N ASP A 103 -31.59 4.15 -1.86
CA ASP A 103 -32.92 3.57 -2.13
C ASP A 103 -33.83 3.58 -0.90
N GLN A 104 -33.26 3.37 0.29
CA GLN A 104 -34.04 3.38 1.54
C GLN A 104 -34.48 4.80 1.93
N THR A 105 -33.67 5.80 1.64
CA THR A 105 -33.99 7.21 1.93
C THR A 105 -35.10 7.73 1.02
N ASP A 106 -35.14 7.28 -0.24
CA ASP A 106 -36.20 7.65 -1.19
C ASP A 106 -37.54 7.00 -0.87
N LEU A 107 -37.54 5.82 -0.23
CA LEU A 107 -38.78 5.13 0.22
C LEU A 107 -39.37 5.77 1.49
N ASP A 108 -38.53 6.40 2.32
CA ASP A 108 -38.96 7.06 3.57
C ASP A 108 -39.26 8.57 3.38
N ALA A 109 -39.23 9.09 2.16
CA ALA A 109 -39.59 10.46 1.88
C ALA A 109 -41.10 10.66 2.12
N PRO A 110 -41.53 11.64 2.94
CA PRO A 110 -42.97 11.85 3.21
C PRO A 110 -43.67 12.25 1.91
N ALA A 111 -44.79 11.57 1.63
CA ALA A 111 -45.65 11.92 0.48
C ALA A 111 -46.05 13.40 0.59
N LEU A 112 -45.78 14.16 -0.48
CA LEU A 112 -46.20 15.55 -0.59
C LEU A 112 -47.74 15.55 -0.54
N GLU A 113 -48.34 16.09 0.55
CA GLU A 113 -49.75 16.31 0.63
C GLU A 113 -50.20 17.26 -0.51
N PRO A 114 -51.27 16.94 -1.22
CA PRO A 114 -51.78 17.81 -2.27
C PRO A 114 -52.25 19.14 -1.63
N GLN A 115 -51.70 20.25 -2.10
CA GLN A 115 -52.15 21.58 -1.69
C GLN A 115 -53.60 21.79 -2.13
N PRO A 116 -54.47 22.33 -1.28
CA PRO A 116 -55.83 22.64 -1.70
C PRO A 116 -55.83 23.74 -2.77
N SER A 117 -56.50 23.47 -3.87
CA SER A 117 -56.74 24.44 -4.91
C SER A 117 -57.62 25.59 -4.38
N GLU A 118 -57.04 26.75 -4.17
CA GLU A 118 -57.81 27.99 -4.03
C GLU A 118 -58.36 28.37 -5.41
N ASN A 119 -59.66 28.05 -5.58
CA ASN A 119 -60.51 28.66 -6.61
C ASN A 119 -61.43 29.63 -5.92
N GLU A 120 -61.26 30.93 -6.19
CA GLU A 120 -62.30 31.96 -6.35
C GLU A 120 -61.90 32.92 -7.44
#